data_a3d511985b03482f71be719a6aac57bf
#
_entry.id   a3d511985b03482f71be719a6aac57bf
#
_cell.length_a   1.000
_cell.length_b   1.000
_cell.length_c   1.000
_cell.angle_alpha   90.00
_cell.angle_beta   90.00
_cell.angle_gamma   90.00
#
_symmetry.space_group_name_H-M   'P 1'
#
loop_
_entity.id
_entity.type
_entity.pdbx_description
1 polymer ?
#
loop_
_entity_poly.entity_id
_entity_poly.type
_entity_poly.pdbx_seq_one_letter_code
_entity_poly.pdbx_strand_id
1 'polypeptide(L)'
;MENNVVLSMHDISKTFPGVKALQHVDFTLRKGEIHALMGENGAGKSTLIKVLTGVHSFESGEILMAGSDGAIINRSPQEAQEHGISTVYQEVNLCPNLTVAENLFIGREPKKLGMIDWHTMNKKSTALLKSLSIDARATDKLEECSIAKQQMIAIARAVDMKCQVLILDEPTSSLDDEEVEKLFVLMRKLKDQGVGIIFVTHFLEQVYEVCDRITVLRNGHLVGEYPVKELPRV
;
A
#
# COMPACT_ATOMS: atom_id res chain seq x y z
N MET A 1 -15.10 -10.61 -12.92
CA MET A 1 -14.28 -10.81 -11.69
C MET A 1 -15.03 -11.73 -10.75
N GLU A 2 -14.34 -12.67 -10.09
CA GLU A 2 -14.92 -13.38 -8.94
C GLU A 2 -15.41 -12.37 -7.90
N ASN A 3 -16.49 -12.68 -7.21
CA ASN A 3 -17.21 -11.73 -6.30
C ASN A 3 -16.37 -11.09 -5.17
N ASN A 4 -15.08 -11.43 -5.04
CA ASN A 4 -14.22 -10.95 -3.95
C ASN A 4 -12.87 -10.38 -4.42
N VAL A 5 -12.59 -10.32 -5.74
CA VAL A 5 -11.33 -9.77 -6.27
C VAL A 5 -11.43 -8.25 -6.35
N VAL A 6 -10.48 -7.54 -5.71
CA VAL A 6 -10.41 -6.07 -5.74
C VAL A 6 -9.45 -5.58 -6.84
N LEU A 7 -8.38 -6.32 -7.10
CA LEU A 7 -7.37 -6.03 -8.12
C LEU A 7 -6.95 -7.33 -8.81
N SER A 8 -6.82 -7.27 -10.13
CA SER A 8 -6.25 -8.36 -10.92
C SER A 8 -5.32 -7.78 -11.98
N MET A 9 -4.14 -8.34 -12.09
CA MET A 9 -3.15 -8.05 -13.12
C MET A 9 -2.93 -9.33 -13.91
N HIS A 10 -3.10 -9.30 -15.23
CA HIS A 10 -2.98 -10.46 -16.11
C HIS A 10 -1.92 -10.22 -17.17
N ASP A 11 -1.06 -11.20 -17.36
CA ASP A 11 -0.06 -11.27 -18.44
C ASP A 11 0.85 -10.03 -18.52
N ILE A 12 1.21 -9.46 -17.37
CA ILE A 12 1.99 -8.22 -17.30
C ILE A 12 3.42 -8.47 -17.72
N SER A 13 3.87 -7.75 -18.76
CA SER A 13 5.26 -7.79 -19.22
C SER A 13 5.88 -6.40 -19.27
N LYS A 14 7.14 -6.30 -18.82
CA LYS A 14 7.92 -5.05 -18.81
C LYS A 14 9.39 -5.33 -19.05
N THR A 15 9.95 -4.65 -20.07
CA THR A 15 11.37 -4.72 -20.41
C THR A 15 12.02 -3.35 -20.20
N PHE A 16 13.23 -3.33 -19.68
CA PHE A 16 14.14 -2.20 -19.69
C PHE A 16 15.36 -2.54 -20.55
N PRO A 17 16.16 -1.56 -21.01
CA PRO A 17 17.36 -1.85 -21.80
C PRO A 17 18.24 -2.92 -21.14
N GLY A 18 18.32 -4.08 -21.77
CA GLY A 18 19.11 -5.22 -21.30
C GLY A 18 18.47 -6.11 -20.22
N VAL A 19 17.27 -5.80 -19.71
CA VAL A 19 16.62 -6.56 -18.63
C VAL A 19 15.13 -6.76 -18.90
N LYS A 20 14.67 -8.01 -18.92
CA LYS A 20 13.25 -8.36 -18.87
C LYS A 20 12.82 -8.39 -17.40
N ALA A 21 12.24 -7.29 -16.94
CA ALA A 21 11.92 -7.11 -15.53
C ALA A 21 10.63 -7.82 -15.08
N LEU A 22 9.66 -7.97 -15.99
CA LEU A 22 8.45 -8.77 -15.81
C LEU A 22 8.16 -9.53 -17.10
N GLN A 23 7.80 -10.80 -16.97
CA GLN A 23 7.53 -11.69 -18.09
C GLN A 23 6.26 -12.49 -17.80
N HIS A 24 5.14 -12.08 -18.40
CA HIS A 24 3.83 -12.75 -18.30
C HIS A 24 3.41 -12.97 -16.82
N VAL A 25 3.49 -11.92 -16.01
CA VAL A 25 3.21 -12.00 -14.56
C VAL A 25 1.73 -11.77 -14.30
N ASP A 26 1.13 -12.71 -13.58
CA ASP A 26 -0.21 -12.59 -13.01
C ASP A 26 -0.12 -12.25 -11.52
N PHE A 27 -1.06 -11.42 -11.06
CA PHE A 27 -1.21 -11.10 -9.65
C PHE A 27 -2.67 -10.80 -9.32
N THR A 28 -3.19 -11.39 -8.24
CA THR A 28 -4.58 -11.20 -7.83
C THR A 28 -4.65 -10.85 -6.34
N LEU A 29 -5.38 -9.76 -6.02
CA LEU A 29 -5.65 -9.33 -4.65
C LEU A 29 -7.15 -9.38 -4.38
N ARG A 30 -7.53 -9.90 -3.21
CA ARG A 30 -8.92 -9.97 -2.77
C ARG A 30 -9.24 -8.84 -1.79
N LYS A 31 -10.51 -8.51 -1.71
CA LYS A 31 -11.03 -7.57 -0.72
C LYS A 31 -10.83 -8.14 0.69
N GLY A 32 -10.28 -7.33 1.59
CA GLY A 32 -10.01 -7.77 2.96
C GLY A 32 -8.99 -8.90 3.02
N GLU A 33 -7.95 -8.82 2.20
CA GLU A 33 -6.83 -9.76 2.17
C GLU A 33 -5.52 -9.02 2.44
N ILE A 34 -4.62 -9.62 3.20
CA ILE A 34 -3.21 -9.22 3.26
C ILE A 34 -2.42 -10.22 2.43
N HIS A 35 -1.92 -9.76 1.29
CA HIS A 35 -1.21 -10.56 0.31
C HIS A 35 0.27 -10.19 0.26
N ALA A 36 1.15 -11.11 0.64
CA ALA A 36 2.58 -10.90 0.55
C ALA A 36 3.08 -10.97 -0.89
N LEU A 37 3.91 -10.03 -1.30
CA LEU A 37 4.67 -10.08 -2.56
C LEU A 37 6.14 -10.27 -2.22
N MET A 38 6.67 -11.46 -2.48
CA MET A 38 8.02 -11.87 -2.13
C MET A 38 8.88 -12.21 -3.34
N GLY A 39 10.17 -12.24 -3.12
CA GLY A 39 11.21 -12.58 -4.11
C GLY A 39 12.53 -11.90 -3.76
N GLU A 40 13.62 -12.38 -4.33
CA GLU A 40 14.95 -11.80 -4.18
C GLU A 40 15.02 -10.35 -4.73
N ASN A 41 16.11 -9.64 -4.43
CA ASN A 41 16.37 -8.35 -5.04
C ASN A 41 16.51 -8.52 -6.57
N GLY A 42 15.85 -7.67 -7.33
CA GLY A 42 15.78 -7.81 -8.79
C GLY A 42 14.74 -8.81 -9.30
N ALA A 43 13.95 -9.47 -8.44
CA ALA A 43 12.91 -10.43 -8.85
C ALA A 43 11.74 -9.82 -9.65
N GLY A 44 11.58 -8.47 -9.65
CA GLY A 44 10.51 -7.77 -10.35
C GLY A 44 9.46 -7.13 -9.44
N LYS A 45 9.52 -7.32 -8.10
CA LYS A 45 8.52 -6.80 -7.13
C LYS A 45 8.27 -5.30 -7.30
N SER A 46 9.31 -4.49 -7.17
CA SER A 46 9.19 -3.03 -7.30
C SER A 46 8.77 -2.59 -8.69
N THR A 47 9.12 -3.37 -9.74
CA THR A 47 8.66 -3.10 -11.10
C THR A 47 7.16 -3.36 -11.22
N LEU A 48 6.65 -4.46 -10.64
CA LEU A 48 5.22 -4.77 -10.63
C LEU A 48 4.42 -3.66 -9.91
N ILE A 49 4.89 -3.21 -8.75
CA ILE A 49 4.29 -2.09 -8.02
C ILE A 49 4.33 -0.79 -8.84
N LYS A 50 5.46 -0.48 -9.48
CA LYS A 50 5.60 0.72 -10.32
C LYS A 50 4.74 0.70 -11.57
N VAL A 51 4.48 -0.49 -12.13
CA VAL A 51 3.50 -0.68 -13.22
C VAL A 51 2.09 -0.43 -12.68
N LEU A 52 1.74 -1.03 -11.56
CA LEU A 52 0.43 -0.86 -10.94
C LEU A 52 0.14 0.60 -10.58
N THR A 53 1.14 1.33 -10.09
CA THR A 53 1.02 2.74 -9.68
C THR A 53 1.23 3.74 -10.82
N GLY A 54 1.45 3.29 -12.05
CA GLY A 54 1.61 4.17 -13.21
C GLY A 54 2.94 4.92 -13.29
N VAL A 55 3.93 4.56 -12.48
CA VAL A 55 5.32 5.07 -12.57
C VAL A 55 6.01 4.51 -13.81
N HIS A 56 5.67 3.28 -14.19
CA HIS A 56 6.13 2.63 -15.41
C HIS A 56 4.94 2.16 -16.25
N SER A 57 5.04 2.35 -17.56
CA SER A 57 4.15 1.67 -18.53
C SER A 57 4.51 0.19 -18.61
N PHE A 58 3.57 -0.66 -18.94
CA PHE A 58 3.77 -2.06 -19.31
C PHE A 58 3.62 -2.28 -20.83
N GLU A 59 4.13 -3.38 -21.35
CA GLU A 59 4.17 -3.69 -22.80
C GLU A 59 3.01 -4.58 -23.22
N SER A 60 2.60 -5.50 -22.36
CA SER A 60 1.46 -6.39 -22.57
C SER A 60 0.74 -6.67 -21.26
N GLY A 61 -0.48 -7.17 -21.36
CA GLY A 61 -1.33 -7.52 -20.24
C GLY A 61 -2.42 -6.50 -19.97
N GLU A 62 -3.14 -6.71 -18.86
CA GLU A 62 -4.20 -5.82 -18.41
C GLU A 62 -4.28 -5.74 -16.89
N ILE A 63 -4.79 -4.62 -16.40
CA ILE A 63 -5.05 -4.38 -14.98
C ILE A 63 -6.55 -4.13 -14.82
N LEU A 64 -7.19 -4.90 -13.93
CA LEU A 64 -8.60 -4.81 -13.64
C LEU A 64 -8.81 -4.43 -12.18
N MET A 65 -9.69 -3.46 -11.92
CA MET A 65 -10.08 -3.05 -10.57
C MET A 65 -11.57 -3.28 -10.34
N ALA A 66 -11.94 -3.66 -9.13
CA ALA A 66 -13.33 -3.76 -8.75
C ALA A 66 -14.03 -2.39 -8.84
N GLY A 67 -15.17 -2.35 -9.53
CA GLY A 67 -15.94 -1.11 -9.75
C GLY A 67 -15.52 -0.30 -10.97
N SER A 68 -14.53 -0.75 -11.76
CA SER A 68 -14.19 -0.15 -13.04
C SER A 68 -14.91 -0.84 -14.20
N ASP A 69 -15.29 -0.07 -15.23
CA ASP A 69 -15.97 -0.58 -16.43
C ASP A 69 -15.01 -1.22 -17.44
N GLY A 70 -13.93 -1.84 -16.99
CA GLY A 70 -12.93 -2.52 -17.83
C GLY A 70 -11.51 -2.39 -17.28
N ALA A 71 -10.54 -2.67 -18.14
CA ALA A 71 -9.13 -2.54 -17.80
C ALA A 71 -8.75 -1.07 -17.53
N ILE A 72 -7.98 -0.86 -16.48
CA ILE A 72 -7.46 0.46 -16.13
C ILE A 72 -6.02 0.60 -16.62
N ILE A 73 -5.62 1.82 -16.93
CA ILE A 73 -4.23 2.17 -17.21
C ILE A 73 -3.90 3.36 -16.31
N ASN A 74 -3.03 3.16 -15.35
CA ASN A 74 -2.48 4.25 -14.55
C ASN A 74 -1.26 4.83 -15.27
N ARG A 75 -1.24 6.15 -15.47
CA ARG A 75 -0.13 6.90 -16.08
C ARG A 75 0.65 7.72 -15.07
N SER A 76 0.15 7.76 -13.85
CA SER A 76 0.77 8.46 -12.71
C SER A 76 0.29 7.87 -11.39
N PRO A 77 1.03 8.08 -10.29
CA PRO A 77 0.56 7.73 -8.95
C PRO A 77 -0.74 8.43 -8.55
N GLN A 78 -1.01 9.61 -9.10
CA GLN A 78 -2.26 10.32 -8.86
C GLN A 78 -3.45 9.59 -9.50
N GLU A 79 -3.34 9.17 -10.76
CA GLU A 79 -4.38 8.35 -11.42
C GLU A 79 -4.61 7.03 -10.67
N ALA A 80 -3.54 6.39 -10.17
CA ALA A 80 -3.68 5.20 -9.34
C ALA A 80 -4.47 5.49 -8.05
N GLN A 81 -4.22 6.62 -7.39
CA GLN A 81 -5.00 7.05 -6.23
C GLN A 81 -6.47 7.31 -6.56
N GLU A 82 -6.77 7.90 -7.71
CA GLU A 82 -8.14 8.11 -8.19
C GLU A 82 -8.87 6.77 -8.43
N HIS A 83 -8.14 5.73 -8.84
CA HIS A 83 -8.64 4.36 -8.93
C HIS A 83 -8.65 3.62 -7.57
N GLY A 84 -8.30 4.29 -6.47
CA GLY A 84 -8.33 3.71 -5.13
C GLY A 84 -7.11 2.87 -4.77
N ILE A 85 -5.97 3.06 -5.46
CA ILE A 85 -4.70 2.40 -5.16
C ILE A 85 -3.76 3.40 -4.48
N SER A 86 -3.34 3.13 -3.25
CA SER A 86 -2.40 3.97 -2.51
C SER A 86 -1.15 3.19 -2.13
N THR A 87 0.00 3.86 -2.17
CA THR A 87 1.29 3.26 -1.80
C THR A 87 1.93 4.02 -0.66
N VAL A 88 2.40 3.28 0.32
CA VAL A 88 3.33 3.74 1.36
C VAL A 88 4.68 3.09 1.06
N TYR A 89 5.63 3.91 0.63
CA TYR A 89 6.99 3.47 0.31
C TYR A 89 7.83 3.36 1.57
N GLN A 90 8.94 2.64 1.49
CA GLN A 90 9.94 2.50 2.55
C GLN A 90 10.43 3.89 3.05
N GLU A 91 10.71 4.81 2.13
CA GLU A 91 10.90 6.22 2.48
C GLU A 91 9.55 6.93 2.49
N VAL A 92 9.10 7.32 3.67
CA VAL A 92 7.76 7.89 3.87
C VAL A 92 7.69 9.27 3.19
N ASN A 93 6.85 9.39 2.14
CA ASN A 93 6.62 10.63 1.39
C ASN A 93 5.70 11.59 2.20
N LEU A 94 6.18 12.04 3.34
CA LEU A 94 5.54 13.03 4.19
C LEU A 94 6.47 14.24 4.37
N CYS A 95 5.90 15.39 4.73
CA CYS A 95 6.63 16.63 4.93
C CYS A 95 7.01 16.79 6.42
N PRO A 96 8.29 16.62 6.81
CA PRO A 96 8.70 16.63 8.23
C PRO A 96 8.35 17.93 8.96
N ASN A 97 8.46 19.06 8.28
CA ASN A 97 8.23 20.40 8.84
C ASN A 97 6.75 20.75 9.06
N LEU A 98 5.84 19.93 8.53
CA LEU A 98 4.40 20.10 8.66
C LEU A 98 3.86 19.30 9.85
N THR A 99 2.71 19.70 10.36
CA THR A 99 1.99 18.94 11.39
C THR A 99 1.42 17.64 10.82
N VAL A 100 1.03 16.73 11.71
CA VAL A 100 0.34 15.49 11.35
C VAL A 100 -0.94 15.80 10.56
N ALA A 101 -1.73 16.79 11.00
CA ALA A 101 -2.95 17.18 10.30
C ALA A 101 -2.69 17.72 8.89
N GLU A 102 -1.67 18.54 8.73
CA GLU A 102 -1.27 19.05 7.39
C GLU A 102 -0.84 17.90 6.47
N ASN A 103 -0.04 16.95 6.97
CA ASN A 103 0.36 15.78 6.19
C ASN A 103 -0.82 14.89 5.79
N LEU A 104 -1.81 14.73 6.66
CA LEU A 104 -3.02 13.95 6.35
C LEU A 104 -3.87 14.61 5.25
N PHE A 105 -3.92 15.95 5.20
CA PHE A 105 -4.79 16.69 4.30
C PHE A 105 -4.07 17.48 3.20
N ILE A 106 -2.76 17.32 3.03
CA ILE A 106 -1.98 18.04 2.02
C ILE A 106 -2.65 17.94 0.63
N GLY A 107 -2.89 19.09 0.01
CA GLY A 107 -3.59 19.23 -1.29
C GLY A 107 -5.11 19.03 -1.21
N ARG A 108 -5.68 18.73 -0.02
CA ARG A 108 -7.11 18.48 0.22
C ARG A 108 -7.61 19.18 1.48
N GLU A 109 -6.93 20.24 1.88
CA GLU A 109 -7.24 20.98 3.10
C GLU A 109 -8.70 21.45 3.09
N PRO A 110 -9.46 21.23 4.17
CA PRO A 110 -10.81 21.78 4.28
C PRO A 110 -10.75 23.32 4.25
N LYS A 111 -11.62 23.93 3.47
CA LYS A 111 -11.66 25.40 3.30
C LYS A 111 -12.96 25.98 3.82
N LYS A 112 -12.86 27.16 4.43
CA LYS A 112 -14.01 27.99 4.84
C LYS A 112 -13.75 29.43 4.38
N LEU A 113 -14.67 29.98 3.60
CA LEU A 113 -14.54 31.31 2.99
C LEU A 113 -13.23 31.52 2.21
N GLY A 114 -12.73 30.48 1.51
CA GLY A 114 -11.50 30.54 0.71
C GLY A 114 -10.20 30.34 1.49
N MET A 115 -10.24 30.30 2.82
CA MET A 115 -9.08 30.04 3.71
C MET A 115 -9.12 28.62 4.27
N ILE A 116 -7.95 28.11 4.67
CA ILE A 116 -7.84 26.78 5.33
C ILE A 116 -8.61 26.81 6.66
N ASP A 117 -9.52 25.87 6.84
CA ASP A 117 -10.24 25.65 8.11
C ASP A 117 -9.42 24.70 9.01
N TRP A 118 -8.49 25.27 9.74
CA TRP A 118 -7.62 24.56 10.68
C TRP A 118 -8.38 23.80 11.75
N HIS A 119 -9.50 24.36 12.25
CA HIS A 119 -10.31 23.71 13.27
C HIS A 119 -10.92 22.40 12.74
N THR A 120 -11.54 22.46 11.56
CA THR A 120 -12.13 21.28 10.90
C THR A 120 -11.04 20.26 10.55
N MET A 121 -9.88 20.70 10.04
CA MET A 121 -8.76 19.84 9.69
C MET A 121 -8.24 19.08 10.91
N ASN A 122 -7.95 19.77 12.02
CA ASN A 122 -7.48 19.15 13.25
C ASN A 122 -8.51 18.19 13.85
N LYS A 123 -9.80 18.56 13.83
CA LYS A 123 -10.88 17.70 14.32
C LYS A 123 -10.99 16.40 13.51
N LYS A 124 -10.96 16.48 12.19
CA LYS A 124 -10.99 15.30 11.30
C LYS A 124 -9.75 14.44 11.49
N SER A 125 -8.57 15.04 11.56
CA SER A 125 -7.30 14.33 11.81
C SER A 125 -7.34 13.57 13.13
N THR A 126 -7.78 14.22 14.21
CA THR A 126 -7.90 13.58 15.53
C THR A 126 -8.88 12.40 15.49
N ALA A 127 -10.02 12.56 14.82
CA ALA A 127 -10.99 11.48 14.68
C ALA A 127 -10.43 10.30 13.87
N LEU A 128 -9.70 10.57 12.79
CA LEU A 128 -9.06 9.55 11.95
C LEU A 128 -8.00 8.78 12.73
N LEU A 129 -7.06 9.48 13.37
CA LEU A 129 -6.00 8.88 14.18
C LEU A 129 -6.58 7.98 15.29
N LYS A 130 -7.61 8.47 15.99
CA LYS A 130 -8.32 7.69 17.01
C LYS A 130 -9.00 6.46 16.41
N SER A 131 -9.65 6.59 15.26
CA SER A 131 -10.32 5.48 14.59
C SER A 131 -9.36 4.37 14.19
N LEU A 132 -8.10 4.71 13.88
CA LEU A 132 -7.04 3.77 13.52
C LEU A 132 -6.15 3.36 14.70
N SER A 133 -6.42 3.87 15.91
CA SER A 133 -5.64 3.61 17.13
C SER A 133 -4.18 4.06 17.03
N ILE A 134 -3.95 5.17 16.29
CA ILE A 134 -2.62 5.77 16.12
C ILE A 134 -2.41 6.79 17.24
N ASP A 135 -1.37 6.56 18.07
CA ASP A 135 -0.98 7.43 19.16
C ASP A 135 -0.16 8.64 18.67
N ALA A 136 -0.84 9.60 18.07
CA ALA A 136 -0.29 10.89 17.65
C ALA A 136 -1.34 11.99 17.76
N ARG A 137 -0.92 13.22 18.01
CA ARG A 137 -1.81 14.38 18.01
C ARG A 137 -1.79 15.06 16.64
N ALA A 138 -2.93 15.55 16.23
CA ALA A 138 -3.07 16.26 14.94
C ALA A 138 -2.11 17.47 14.80
N THR A 139 -1.76 18.09 15.94
CA THR A 139 -0.89 19.28 16.04
C THR A 139 0.58 18.98 16.18
N ASP A 140 0.98 17.71 16.41
CA ASP A 140 2.40 17.34 16.54
C ASP A 140 3.11 17.59 15.21
N LYS A 141 4.37 18.04 15.29
CA LYS A 141 5.23 18.10 14.11
C LYS A 141 5.63 16.70 13.69
N LEU A 142 5.63 16.44 12.38
CA LEU A 142 5.93 15.09 11.89
C LEU A 142 7.36 14.67 12.21
N GLU A 143 8.32 15.58 12.18
CA GLU A 143 9.73 15.34 12.55
C GLU A 143 9.92 14.88 14.00
N GLU A 144 8.95 15.17 14.90
CA GLU A 144 8.97 14.73 16.30
C GLU A 144 8.38 13.32 16.48
N CYS A 145 7.78 12.75 15.42
CA CYS A 145 7.20 11.41 15.43
C CYS A 145 8.26 10.35 15.10
N SER A 146 8.21 9.17 15.77
CA SER A 146 9.03 8.02 15.37
C SER A 146 8.74 7.59 13.93
N ILE A 147 9.67 6.87 13.31
CA ILE A 147 9.51 6.35 11.94
C ILE A 147 8.24 5.51 11.84
N ALA A 148 7.96 4.67 12.84
CA ALA A 148 6.73 3.88 12.89
C ALA A 148 5.47 4.74 12.91
N LYS A 149 5.45 5.82 13.72
CA LYS A 149 4.32 6.76 13.73
C LYS A 149 4.16 7.45 12.39
N GLN A 150 5.25 7.86 11.75
CA GLN A 150 5.22 8.45 10.42
C GLN A 150 4.63 7.49 9.38
N GLN A 151 5.00 6.21 9.42
CA GLN A 151 4.43 5.19 8.56
C GLN A 151 2.92 5.00 8.80
N MET A 152 2.51 4.89 10.06
CA MET A 152 1.09 4.78 10.40
C MET A 152 0.29 6.02 9.96
N ILE A 153 0.88 7.23 10.01
CA ILE A 153 0.27 8.47 9.51
C ILE A 153 0.13 8.44 7.98
N ALA A 154 1.13 7.92 7.26
CA ALA A 154 1.04 7.75 5.81
C ALA A 154 -0.07 6.76 5.43
N ILE A 155 -0.22 5.66 6.17
CA ILE A 155 -1.34 4.72 6.02
C ILE A 155 -2.67 5.42 6.32
N ALA A 156 -2.76 6.20 7.40
CA ALA A 156 -3.97 6.96 7.74
C ALA A 156 -4.39 7.92 6.61
N ARG A 157 -3.42 8.59 5.97
CA ARG A 157 -3.68 9.43 4.80
C ARG A 157 -4.29 8.64 3.64
N ALA A 158 -3.75 7.45 3.34
CA ALA A 158 -4.28 6.58 2.30
C ALA A 158 -5.72 6.12 2.60
N VAL A 159 -6.00 5.80 3.86
CA VAL A 159 -7.35 5.41 4.33
C VAL A 159 -8.34 6.57 4.22
N ASP A 160 -7.94 7.80 4.61
CA ASP A 160 -8.79 9.00 4.45
C ASP A 160 -9.14 9.26 2.97
N MET A 161 -8.26 8.88 2.05
CA MET A 161 -8.48 8.92 0.60
C MET A 161 -9.34 7.76 0.09
N LYS A 162 -9.87 6.90 0.97
CA LYS A 162 -10.73 5.76 0.67
C LYS A 162 -10.08 4.75 -0.27
N CYS A 163 -8.81 4.43 -0.06
CA CYS A 163 -8.13 3.42 -0.84
C CYS A 163 -8.83 2.05 -0.69
N GLN A 164 -8.94 1.33 -1.80
CA GLN A 164 -9.39 -0.06 -1.84
C GLN A 164 -8.20 -1.03 -1.81
N VAL A 165 -7.08 -0.59 -2.37
CA VAL A 165 -5.80 -1.30 -2.41
C VAL A 165 -4.74 -0.44 -1.73
N LEU A 166 -4.12 -0.98 -0.70
CA LEU A 166 -3.00 -0.37 0.02
C LEU A 166 -1.73 -1.17 -0.24
N ILE A 167 -0.71 -0.52 -0.78
CA ILE A 167 0.60 -1.12 -1.01
C ILE A 167 1.54 -0.64 0.09
N LEU A 168 2.17 -1.57 0.79
CA LEU A 168 3.18 -1.32 1.80
C LEU A 168 4.51 -1.92 1.31
N ASP A 169 5.44 -1.05 0.93
CA ASP A 169 6.74 -1.45 0.39
C ASP A 169 7.81 -1.44 1.48
N GLU A 170 8.19 -2.62 1.97
CA GLU A 170 9.14 -2.86 3.06
C GLU A 170 8.88 -2.02 4.33
N PRO A 171 7.64 -1.96 4.85
CA PRO A 171 7.28 -1.00 5.89
C PRO A 171 7.91 -1.30 7.25
N THR A 172 8.50 -2.48 7.45
CA THR A 172 9.06 -2.93 8.73
C THR A 172 10.57 -2.84 8.81
N SER A 173 11.26 -2.42 7.73
CA SER A 173 12.73 -2.47 7.62
C SER A 173 13.48 -1.60 8.66
N SER A 174 12.82 -0.63 9.27
CA SER A 174 13.41 0.31 10.23
C SER A 174 12.64 0.35 11.55
N LEU A 175 11.81 -0.66 11.84
CA LEU A 175 10.98 -0.74 13.02
C LEU A 175 11.51 -1.80 13.99
N ASP A 176 11.32 -1.55 15.27
CA ASP A 176 11.51 -2.58 16.30
C ASP A 176 10.30 -3.53 16.39
N ASP A 177 10.42 -4.62 17.16
CA ASP A 177 9.38 -5.65 17.24
C ASP A 177 8.05 -5.11 17.79
N GLU A 178 8.08 -4.15 18.74
CA GLU A 178 6.87 -3.54 19.30
C GLU A 178 6.17 -2.64 18.25
N GLU A 179 6.96 -1.93 17.46
CA GLU A 179 6.47 -1.07 16.39
C GLU A 179 5.89 -1.92 15.22
N VAL A 180 6.53 -3.03 14.89
CA VAL A 180 6.04 -4.02 13.91
C VAL A 180 4.67 -4.56 14.32
N GLU A 181 4.49 -4.95 15.59
CA GLU A 181 3.18 -5.44 16.06
C GLU A 181 2.10 -4.37 15.98
N LYS A 182 2.41 -3.11 16.32
CA LYS A 182 1.46 -1.99 16.15
C LYS A 182 1.04 -1.81 14.69
N LEU A 183 1.98 -1.95 13.76
CA LEU A 183 1.70 -1.90 12.32
C LEU A 183 0.80 -3.08 11.91
N PHE A 184 1.07 -4.30 12.38
CA PHE A 184 0.27 -5.48 12.06
C PHE A 184 -1.15 -5.39 12.62
N VAL A 185 -1.33 -4.85 13.81
CA VAL A 185 -2.66 -4.54 14.37
C VAL A 185 -3.42 -3.58 13.46
N LEU A 186 -2.76 -2.53 12.96
CA LEU A 186 -3.36 -1.59 12.02
C LEU A 186 -3.72 -2.29 10.69
N MET A 187 -2.83 -3.10 10.14
CA MET A 187 -3.08 -3.86 8.89
C MET A 187 -4.28 -4.82 9.05
N ARG A 188 -4.36 -5.57 10.14
CA ARG A 188 -5.50 -6.46 10.44
C ARG A 188 -6.81 -5.67 10.51
N LYS A 189 -6.80 -4.52 11.16
CA LYS A 189 -7.97 -3.62 11.24
C LYS A 189 -8.43 -3.12 9.87
N LEU A 190 -7.51 -2.74 8.99
CA LEU A 190 -7.83 -2.29 7.64
C LEU A 190 -8.36 -3.44 6.77
N LYS A 191 -7.76 -4.62 6.89
CA LYS A 191 -8.26 -5.85 6.29
C LYS A 191 -9.71 -6.11 6.69
N ASP A 192 -10.06 -6.01 7.98
CA ASP A 192 -11.42 -6.22 8.48
C ASP A 192 -12.41 -5.16 7.94
N GLN A 193 -11.91 -3.98 7.57
CA GLN A 193 -12.69 -2.94 6.88
C GLN A 193 -12.83 -3.18 5.38
N GLY A 194 -12.22 -4.26 4.86
CA GLY A 194 -12.31 -4.66 3.47
C GLY A 194 -11.23 -4.08 2.55
N VAL A 195 -10.20 -3.43 3.09
CA VAL A 195 -9.05 -2.98 2.30
C VAL A 195 -8.21 -4.18 1.90
N GLY A 196 -7.86 -4.31 0.62
CA GLY A 196 -6.86 -5.26 0.14
C GLY A 196 -5.47 -4.68 0.34
N ILE A 197 -4.56 -5.44 0.96
CA ILE A 197 -3.21 -4.97 1.29
C ILE A 197 -2.18 -5.80 0.53
N ILE A 198 -1.32 -5.15 -0.25
CA ILE A 198 -0.12 -5.76 -0.83
C ILE A 198 1.04 -5.45 0.12
N PHE A 199 1.58 -6.48 0.75
CA PHE A 199 2.67 -6.38 1.71
C PHE A 199 3.97 -6.88 1.07
N VAL A 200 4.83 -5.95 0.66
CA VAL A 200 6.14 -6.28 0.10
C VAL A 200 7.13 -6.41 1.25
N THR A 201 7.69 -7.59 1.43
CA THR A 201 8.70 -7.88 2.46
C THR A 201 9.63 -8.99 2.01
N HIS A 202 10.79 -9.08 2.65
CA HIS A 202 11.70 -10.21 2.54
C HIS A 202 11.77 -11.06 3.82
N PHE A 203 11.00 -10.69 4.87
CA PHE A 203 10.91 -11.38 6.14
C PHE A 203 9.80 -12.43 6.12
N LEU A 204 10.15 -13.69 5.94
CA LEU A 204 9.18 -14.78 5.84
C LEU A 204 8.38 -14.98 7.15
N GLU A 205 8.97 -14.73 8.32
CA GLU A 205 8.30 -14.82 9.61
C GLU A 205 7.11 -13.84 9.69
N GLN A 206 7.27 -12.62 9.19
CA GLN A 206 6.22 -11.63 9.12
C GLN A 206 5.07 -12.05 8.19
N VAL A 207 5.41 -12.72 7.08
CA VAL A 207 4.40 -13.28 6.17
C VAL A 207 3.55 -14.33 6.87
N TYR A 208 4.16 -15.25 7.61
CA TYR A 208 3.43 -16.26 8.39
C TYR A 208 2.54 -15.66 9.47
N GLU A 209 2.91 -14.51 9.99
CA GLU A 209 2.21 -13.87 11.09
C GLU A 209 0.97 -13.08 10.63
N VAL A 210 1.08 -12.32 9.53
CA VAL A 210 0.05 -11.34 9.18
C VAL A 210 -0.64 -11.58 7.84
N CYS A 211 -0.03 -12.35 6.92
CA CYS A 211 -0.54 -12.51 5.56
C CYS A 211 -1.49 -13.71 5.41
N ASP A 212 -2.44 -13.59 4.49
CA ASP A 212 -3.35 -14.66 4.11
C ASP A 212 -2.78 -15.50 2.95
N ARG A 213 -2.16 -14.83 1.99
CA ARG A 213 -1.58 -15.42 0.77
C ARG A 213 -0.23 -14.81 0.46
N ILE A 214 0.53 -15.51 -0.36
CA ILE A 214 1.84 -15.10 -0.82
C ILE A 214 1.97 -15.35 -2.32
N THR A 215 2.49 -14.35 -3.03
CA THR A 215 2.99 -14.46 -4.40
C THR A 215 4.50 -14.37 -4.39
N VAL A 216 5.16 -15.31 -5.04
CA VAL A 216 6.63 -15.35 -5.15
C VAL A 216 7.04 -15.05 -6.58
N LEU A 217 7.88 -14.02 -6.74
CA LEU A 217 8.52 -13.68 -8.02
C LEU A 217 9.99 -14.09 -8.03
N ARG A 218 10.49 -14.51 -9.19
CA ARG A 218 11.90 -14.78 -9.41
C ARG A 218 12.28 -14.44 -10.86
N ASN A 219 13.30 -13.61 -11.05
CA ASN A 219 13.80 -13.21 -12.36
C ASN A 219 12.71 -12.71 -13.32
N GLY A 220 11.76 -11.91 -12.79
CA GLY A 220 10.65 -11.37 -13.57
C GLY A 220 9.52 -12.35 -13.89
N HIS A 221 9.54 -13.56 -13.34
CA HIS A 221 8.48 -14.56 -13.52
C HIS A 221 7.73 -14.84 -12.23
N LEU A 222 6.46 -15.20 -12.36
CA LEU A 222 5.68 -15.77 -11.28
C LEU A 222 6.16 -17.21 -11.01
N VAL A 223 6.64 -17.46 -9.78
CA VAL A 223 6.99 -18.82 -9.33
C VAL A 223 5.73 -19.56 -8.86
N GLY A 224 4.87 -18.85 -8.11
CA GLY A 224 3.63 -19.40 -7.62
C GLY A 224 2.92 -18.46 -6.65
N GLU A 225 1.68 -18.80 -6.37
CA GLU A 225 0.79 -18.13 -5.41
C GLU A 225 0.20 -19.18 -4.48
N TYR A 226 0.27 -18.94 -3.17
CA TYR A 226 -0.10 -19.95 -2.18
C TYR A 226 -0.83 -19.30 -0.99
N PRO A 227 -1.85 -19.99 -0.40
CA PRO A 227 -2.34 -19.63 0.92
C PRO A 227 -1.23 -19.83 1.98
N VAL A 228 -0.97 -18.83 2.81
CA VAL A 228 0.11 -18.90 3.82
C VAL A 228 -0.12 -20.05 4.81
N LYS A 229 -1.37 -20.39 5.12
CA LYS A 229 -1.73 -21.48 6.03
C LYS A 229 -1.32 -22.88 5.53
N GLU A 230 -1.12 -23.03 4.23
CA GLU A 230 -0.75 -24.30 3.60
C GLU A 230 0.78 -24.46 3.45
N LEU A 231 1.54 -23.40 3.72
CA LEU A 231 3.00 -23.45 3.61
C LEU A 231 3.61 -24.13 4.83
N PRO A 232 4.60 -25.04 4.64
CA PRO A 232 5.34 -25.61 5.75
C PRO A 232 6.13 -24.51 6.46
N ARG A 233 6.03 -24.45 7.79
CA ARG A 233 6.93 -23.61 8.59
C ARG A 233 8.28 -24.34 8.66
N VAL A 234 9.32 -23.69 8.12
CA VAL A 234 10.70 -24.19 8.13
C VAL A 234 11.36 -23.78 9.45
#